data_3f4009a5669b6e8d07a55df1d9b8ad48
#
_entry.id   3f4009a5669b6e8d07a55df1d9b8ad48
#
_cell.length_a   1.000
_cell.length_b   1.000
_cell.length_c   1.000
_cell.angle_alpha   90.00
_cell.angle_beta   90.00
_cell.angle_gamma   90.00
#
_symmetry.space_group_name_H-M   'P 1'
#
loop_
_entity.id
_entity.type
_entity.pdbx_description
1 polymer ?
#
loop_
_entity_poly.entity_id
_entity_poly.type
_entity_poly.pdbx_seq_one_letter_code
_entity_poly.pdbx_strand_id
1 'polypeptide(L)'
;MRTVRFVALGDSLTEGVGDPAGDGWRGWAALLAGGLAAKEVEFTNLAVSGAQTRDVLERQTPVALELRPDIVAVVIGVNDTLRCTFDIHAVAERLDKVYAALTERGATLLTACLPDPGAMWGLPGALARPLARRGRAVNAVVHALSERYGAVHLHASEGAWLTDREMWSADRLHPCERGHRQLAVRFHALLAPLGMARGTAPSAEPEFPPPTKRASLFWLATAGSAWVIRRCRDLLPQLLRLAVDEMRHRRRGTSARLDLSASAAVSAALAALQPPERPADAA
;
A
#
# COMPACT_ATOMS: atom_id res chain seq x y z
N MET A 1 -31.85 -5.23 8.24
CA MET A 1 -30.77 -4.84 7.33
C MET A 1 -29.50 -5.45 7.89
N ARG A 2 -28.71 -6.13 7.06
CA ARG A 2 -27.48 -6.81 7.49
C ARG A 2 -26.38 -5.77 7.76
N THR A 3 -25.63 -5.94 8.85
CA THR A 3 -24.39 -5.18 9.15
C THR A 3 -23.35 -5.46 8.06
N VAL A 4 -22.66 -4.44 7.58
CA VAL A 4 -21.56 -4.58 6.63
C VAL A 4 -20.26 -4.77 7.40
N ARG A 5 -19.56 -5.86 7.16
CA ARG A 5 -18.26 -6.14 7.77
C ARG A 5 -17.13 -5.69 6.83
N PHE A 6 -16.39 -4.70 7.28
CA PHE A 6 -15.23 -4.18 6.57
C PHE A 6 -13.96 -4.50 7.34
N VAL A 7 -13.03 -5.22 6.71
CA VAL A 7 -11.72 -5.57 7.29
C VAL A 7 -10.60 -4.96 6.45
N ALA A 8 -9.64 -4.31 7.10
CA ALA A 8 -8.51 -3.69 6.44
C ALA A 8 -7.20 -4.40 6.80
N LEU A 9 -6.43 -4.82 5.79
CA LEU A 9 -5.13 -5.46 5.89
C LEU A 9 -4.08 -4.56 5.26
N GLY A 10 -2.87 -4.59 5.80
CA GLY A 10 -1.77 -3.81 5.24
C GLY A 10 -0.70 -3.45 6.26
N ASP A 11 -0.07 -2.32 5.99
CA ASP A 11 0.99 -1.76 6.81
C ASP A 11 0.59 -0.43 7.47
N SER A 12 1.57 0.41 7.79
CA SER A 12 1.37 1.70 8.45
C SER A 12 0.42 2.64 7.71
N LEU A 13 0.34 2.57 6.38
CA LEU A 13 -0.61 3.38 5.61
C LEU A 13 -2.05 2.99 5.94
N THR A 14 -2.34 1.70 6.05
CA THR A 14 -3.68 1.19 6.35
C THR A 14 -3.97 1.22 7.85
N GLU A 15 -2.95 1.05 8.70
CA GLU A 15 -3.06 1.29 10.14
C GLU A 15 -3.52 2.73 10.45
N GLY A 16 -3.13 3.70 9.58
CA GLY A 16 -3.55 5.09 9.68
C GLY A 16 -2.46 6.02 10.21
N VAL A 17 -1.20 5.59 10.21
CA VAL A 17 -0.07 6.40 10.68
C VAL A 17 -0.04 7.74 9.98
N GLY A 18 -0.02 8.81 10.79
CA GLY A 18 -0.08 10.20 10.31
C GLY A 18 -1.43 10.90 10.55
N ASP A 19 -2.48 10.14 10.94
CA ASP A 19 -3.80 10.67 11.32
C ASP A 19 -4.12 10.26 12.77
N PRO A 20 -3.59 10.99 13.78
CA PRO A 20 -3.73 10.63 15.18
C PRO A 20 -5.18 10.78 15.65
N ALA A 21 -5.66 9.79 16.41
CA ALA A 21 -6.98 9.79 17.03
C ALA A 21 -6.93 9.06 18.37
N GLY A 22 -7.21 9.76 19.47
CA GLY A 22 -7.03 9.22 20.82
C GLY A 22 -5.60 8.73 21.05
N ASP A 23 -5.44 7.51 21.54
CA ASP A 23 -4.13 6.89 21.80
C ASP A 23 -3.56 6.13 20.57
N GLY A 24 -4.23 6.23 19.39
CA GLY A 24 -3.85 5.49 18.19
C GLY A 24 -3.98 6.29 16.90
N TRP A 25 -4.33 5.58 15.83
CA TRP A 25 -4.47 6.12 14.49
C TRP A 25 -5.89 5.86 13.95
N ARG A 26 -6.46 6.83 13.22
CA ARG A 26 -7.74 6.66 12.52
C ARG A 26 -7.51 6.15 11.10
N GLY A 27 -6.90 6.96 10.27
CA GLY A 27 -6.54 6.63 8.89
C GLY A 27 -7.70 6.49 7.91
N TRP A 28 -7.34 6.28 6.65
CA TRP A 28 -8.28 6.25 5.53
C TRP A 28 -9.32 5.12 5.64
N ALA A 29 -8.95 3.97 6.19
CA ALA A 29 -9.85 2.81 6.25
C ALA A 29 -10.98 3.04 7.25
N ALA A 30 -10.70 3.61 8.42
CA ALA A 30 -11.72 3.98 9.39
C ALA A 30 -12.63 5.11 8.87
N LEU A 31 -12.05 6.09 8.18
CA LEU A 31 -12.81 7.17 7.53
C LEU A 31 -13.74 6.62 6.45
N LEU A 32 -13.29 5.67 5.63
CA LEU A 32 -14.10 5.00 4.62
C LEU A 32 -15.23 4.21 5.26
N ALA A 33 -14.95 3.47 6.34
CA ALA A 33 -15.95 2.68 7.06
C ALA A 33 -17.19 3.51 7.43
N GLY A 34 -17.00 4.75 7.88
CA GLY A 34 -18.08 5.67 8.20
C GLY A 34 -18.99 6.03 7.01
N GLY A 35 -18.51 5.88 5.77
CA GLY A 35 -19.26 6.17 4.53
C GLY A 35 -19.85 4.96 3.81
N LEU A 36 -19.55 3.71 4.25
CA LEU A 36 -19.94 2.52 3.51
C LEU A 36 -21.43 2.20 3.62
N ALA A 37 -22.06 2.37 4.77
CA ALA A 37 -23.45 2.00 4.98
C ALA A 37 -24.27 3.12 5.61
N ALA A 38 -25.59 3.08 5.32
CA ALA A 38 -26.54 4.03 5.91
C ALA A 38 -26.82 3.76 7.40
N LYS A 39 -26.46 2.61 7.97
CA LYS A 39 -26.81 2.26 9.35
C LYS A 39 -25.67 1.72 10.21
N GLU A 40 -25.03 0.61 9.85
CA GLU A 40 -24.04 -0.02 10.71
C GLU A 40 -22.94 -0.69 9.89
N VAL A 41 -21.69 -0.37 10.24
CA VAL A 41 -20.48 -1.00 9.69
C VAL A 41 -19.66 -1.54 10.86
N GLU A 42 -19.40 -2.82 10.84
CA GLU A 42 -18.43 -3.45 11.72
C GLU A 42 -17.05 -3.34 11.06
N PHE A 43 -16.22 -2.46 11.59
CA PHE A 43 -14.88 -2.20 11.04
C PHE A 43 -13.81 -2.82 11.91
N THR A 44 -12.91 -3.60 11.28
CA THR A 44 -11.73 -4.16 11.93
C THR A 44 -10.48 -3.82 11.12
N ASN A 45 -9.49 -3.19 11.76
CA ASN A 45 -8.20 -2.91 11.15
C ASN A 45 -7.15 -3.90 11.67
N LEU A 46 -6.65 -4.76 10.80
CA LEU A 46 -5.60 -5.75 11.08
C LEU A 46 -4.21 -5.30 10.62
N ALA A 47 -4.11 -4.11 10.03
CA ALA A 47 -2.87 -3.59 9.52
C ALA A 47 -1.86 -3.30 10.63
N VAL A 48 -0.59 -3.54 10.37
CA VAL A 48 0.50 -3.35 11.34
C VAL A 48 1.67 -2.62 10.67
N SER A 49 2.15 -1.56 11.31
CA SER A 49 3.30 -0.78 10.82
C SER A 49 4.51 -1.64 10.52
N GLY A 50 5.04 -1.48 9.32
CA GLY A 50 6.22 -2.22 8.86
C GLY A 50 5.93 -3.59 8.27
N ALA A 51 4.68 -4.04 8.25
CA ALA A 51 4.27 -5.31 7.64
C ALA A 51 4.69 -5.38 6.17
N GLN A 52 5.00 -6.57 5.71
CA GLN A 52 5.30 -6.94 4.33
C GLN A 52 4.21 -7.87 3.80
N THR A 53 4.23 -8.16 2.51
CA THR A 53 3.28 -9.10 1.87
C THR A 53 3.25 -10.45 2.57
N ARG A 54 4.39 -10.90 3.13
CA ARG A 54 4.48 -12.11 3.92
C ARG A 54 3.64 -12.02 5.20
N ASP A 55 3.72 -10.90 5.93
CA ASP A 55 2.97 -10.73 7.18
C ASP A 55 1.46 -10.68 6.92
N VAL A 56 1.06 -10.06 5.81
CA VAL A 56 -0.35 -10.06 5.37
C VAL A 56 -0.82 -11.50 5.12
N LEU A 57 -0.07 -12.30 4.35
CA LEU A 57 -0.44 -13.68 4.06
C LEU A 57 -0.50 -14.56 5.31
N GLU A 58 0.55 -14.51 6.15
CA GLU A 58 0.74 -15.47 7.23
C GLU A 58 -0.02 -15.10 8.52
N ARG A 59 -0.27 -13.80 8.76
CA ARG A 59 -0.81 -13.32 10.04
C ARG A 59 -2.15 -12.61 9.92
N GLN A 60 -2.31 -11.73 8.92
CA GLN A 60 -3.53 -10.91 8.81
C GLN A 60 -4.64 -11.65 8.07
N THR A 61 -4.31 -12.35 6.97
CA THR A 61 -5.30 -13.06 6.15
C THR A 61 -6.07 -14.15 6.91
N PRO A 62 -5.43 -15.01 7.74
CA PRO A 62 -6.19 -16.01 8.52
C PRO A 62 -7.25 -15.37 9.41
N VAL A 63 -6.89 -14.28 10.12
CA VAL A 63 -7.83 -13.56 11.01
C VAL A 63 -8.95 -12.91 10.18
N ALA A 64 -8.61 -12.30 9.03
CA ALA A 64 -9.61 -11.71 8.16
C ALA A 64 -10.64 -12.74 7.66
N LEU A 65 -10.20 -13.95 7.32
CA LEU A 65 -11.09 -15.04 6.88
C LEU A 65 -12.06 -15.49 7.99
N GLU A 66 -11.62 -15.49 9.24
CA GLU A 66 -12.49 -15.79 10.40
C GLU A 66 -13.57 -14.73 10.60
N LEU A 67 -13.23 -13.46 10.35
CA LEU A 67 -14.16 -12.33 10.42
C LEU A 67 -15.19 -12.31 9.28
N ARG A 68 -15.01 -13.08 8.22
CA ARG A 68 -15.91 -13.19 7.06
C ARG A 68 -16.34 -11.83 6.51
N PRO A 69 -15.42 -10.99 6.03
CA PRO A 69 -15.72 -9.65 5.57
C PRO A 69 -16.63 -9.65 4.34
N ASP A 70 -17.49 -8.62 4.25
CA ASP A 70 -18.23 -8.31 3.02
C ASP A 70 -17.35 -7.44 2.10
N ILE A 71 -16.51 -6.59 2.71
CA ILE A 71 -15.51 -5.76 2.04
C ILE A 71 -14.18 -5.97 2.74
N VAL A 72 -13.13 -6.16 1.96
CA VAL A 72 -11.77 -6.30 2.49
C VAL A 72 -10.80 -5.42 1.73
N ALA A 73 -9.98 -4.65 2.43
CA ALA A 73 -8.92 -3.87 1.83
C ALA A 73 -7.56 -4.53 2.03
N VAL A 74 -6.75 -4.59 0.99
CA VAL A 74 -5.36 -5.06 1.03
C VAL A 74 -4.47 -4.03 0.35
N VAL A 75 -3.79 -3.20 1.15
CA VAL A 75 -2.89 -2.15 0.65
C VAL A 75 -1.53 -2.35 1.30
N ILE A 76 -0.57 -2.90 0.52
CA ILE A 76 0.70 -3.41 1.02
C ILE A 76 1.78 -3.41 -0.07
N GLY A 77 3.05 -3.44 0.30
CA GLY A 77 4.16 -3.71 -0.60
C GLY A 77 5.29 -2.68 -0.56
N VAL A 78 5.08 -1.48 0.00
CA VAL A 78 6.17 -0.49 0.15
C VAL A 78 7.30 -1.06 1.00
N ASN A 79 6.99 -1.71 2.12
CA ASN A 79 8.01 -2.27 3.00
C ASN A 79 8.81 -3.39 2.35
N ASP A 80 8.20 -4.18 1.45
CA ASP A 80 8.92 -5.18 0.66
C ASP A 80 9.99 -4.53 -0.21
N THR A 81 9.69 -3.38 -0.86
CA THR A 81 10.64 -2.67 -1.74
C THR A 81 11.87 -2.16 -1.01
N LEU A 82 11.77 -1.91 0.30
CA LEU A 82 12.84 -1.37 1.13
C LEU A 82 13.82 -2.44 1.63
N ARG A 83 13.53 -3.74 1.44
CA ARG A 83 14.36 -4.85 1.93
C ARG A 83 15.33 -5.38 0.87
N CYS A 84 16.54 -5.80 1.31
CA CYS A 84 17.48 -6.48 0.43
C CYS A 84 16.97 -7.85 -0.06
N THR A 85 16.06 -8.44 0.67
CA THR A 85 15.38 -9.71 0.35
C THR A 85 14.20 -9.54 -0.61
N PHE A 86 14.05 -8.37 -1.23
CA PHE A 86 12.99 -8.10 -2.20
C PHE A 86 13.05 -9.10 -3.35
N ASP A 87 11.97 -9.82 -3.55
CA ASP A 87 11.75 -10.75 -4.64
C ASP A 87 10.31 -10.56 -5.17
N ILE A 88 10.21 -10.14 -6.43
CA ILE A 88 8.92 -9.85 -7.04
C ILE A 88 8.08 -11.11 -7.29
N HIS A 89 8.73 -12.28 -7.51
CA HIS A 89 8.02 -13.55 -7.64
C HIS A 89 7.33 -13.93 -6.32
N ALA A 90 8.06 -13.80 -5.22
CA ALA A 90 7.50 -14.07 -3.90
C ALA A 90 6.40 -13.06 -3.51
N VAL A 91 6.54 -11.79 -3.88
CA VAL A 91 5.48 -10.76 -3.69
C VAL A 91 4.23 -11.14 -4.49
N ALA A 92 4.39 -11.48 -5.78
CA ALA A 92 3.28 -11.86 -6.64
C ALA A 92 2.55 -13.10 -6.13
N GLU A 93 3.28 -14.15 -5.76
CA GLU A 93 2.71 -15.38 -5.22
C GLU A 93 1.91 -15.15 -3.92
N ARG A 94 2.46 -14.32 -3.01
CA ARG A 94 1.80 -14.01 -1.75
C ARG A 94 0.52 -13.23 -1.95
N LEU A 95 0.55 -12.19 -2.81
CA LEU A 95 -0.62 -11.38 -3.12
C LEU A 95 -1.70 -12.20 -3.84
N ASP A 96 -1.31 -13.07 -4.76
CA ASP A 96 -2.24 -13.97 -5.46
C ASP A 96 -2.98 -14.87 -4.46
N LYS A 97 -2.25 -15.52 -3.52
CA LYS A 97 -2.85 -16.33 -2.46
C LYS A 97 -3.78 -15.54 -1.55
N VAL A 98 -3.39 -14.32 -1.17
CA VAL A 98 -4.21 -13.44 -0.32
C VAL A 98 -5.49 -13.04 -1.04
N TYR A 99 -5.39 -12.59 -2.29
CA TYR A 99 -6.54 -12.13 -3.07
C TYR A 99 -7.49 -13.28 -3.38
N ALA A 100 -6.97 -14.45 -3.78
CA ALA A 100 -7.76 -15.65 -3.98
C ALA A 100 -8.55 -16.03 -2.72
N ALA A 101 -7.87 -16.19 -1.59
CA ALA A 101 -8.50 -16.63 -0.34
C ALA A 101 -9.63 -15.70 0.13
N LEU A 102 -9.45 -14.39 -0.04
CA LEU A 102 -10.43 -13.38 0.38
C LEU A 102 -11.62 -13.31 -0.59
N THR A 103 -11.37 -13.37 -1.91
CA THR A 103 -12.42 -13.28 -2.93
C THR A 103 -13.21 -14.57 -3.06
N GLU A 104 -12.62 -15.73 -2.89
CA GLU A 104 -13.33 -17.04 -2.85
C GLU A 104 -14.40 -17.09 -1.75
N ARG A 105 -14.27 -16.30 -0.69
CA ARG A 105 -15.27 -16.14 0.37
C ARG A 105 -16.36 -15.13 0.04
N GLY A 106 -16.31 -14.52 -1.16
CA GLY A 106 -17.29 -13.54 -1.65
C GLY A 106 -17.07 -12.13 -1.15
N ALA A 107 -15.92 -11.81 -0.53
CA ALA A 107 -15.59 -10.45 -0.14
C ALA A 107 -15.26 -9.58 -1.37
N THR A 108 -15.75 -8.34 -1.37
CA THR A 108 -15.28 -7.33 -2.33
C THR A 108 -13.90 -6.85 -1.93
N LEU A 109 -12.92 -7.08 -2.79
CA LEU A 109 -11.53 -6.71 -2.56
C LEU A 109 -11.27 -5.26 -2.96
N LEU A 110 -10.67 -4.47 -2.06
CA LEU A 110 -10.14 -3.14 -2.33
C LEU A 110 -8.62 -3.19 -2.35
N THR A 111 -8.02 -2.61 -3.38
CA THR A 111 -6.57 -2.54 -3.55
C THR A 111 -6.13 -1.14 -3.96
N ALA A 112 -4.85 -0.83 -3.79
CA ALA A 112 -4.28 0.41 -4.31
C ALA A 112 -2.85 0.19 -4.81
N CYS A 113 -2.47 0.87 -5.90
CA CYS A 113 -1.06 1.08 -6.20
C CYS A 113 -0.49 2.17 -5.28
N LEU A 114 0.79 2.07 -4.98
CA LEU A 114 1.45 2.88 -3.97
C LEU A 114 2.41 3.90 -4.60
N PRO A 115 2.57 5.09 -3.99
CA PRO A 115 3.53 6.09 -4.43
C PRO A 115 4.98 5.58 -4.35
N ASP A 116 5.85 6.21 -5.12
CA ASP A 116 7.30 5.95 -5.06
C ASP A 116 7.92 6.64 -3.82
N PRO A 117 8.38 5.87 -2.83
CA PRO A 117 8.97 6.43 -1.62
C PRO A 117 10.26 7.21 -1.89
N GLY A 118 10.99 6.86 -2.96
CA GLY A 118 12.20 7.57 -3.36
C GLY A 118 11.91 8.98 -3.84
N ALA A 119 10.84 9.15 -4.60
CA ALA A 119 10.36 10.46 -5.05
C ALA A 119 9.80 11.29 -3.89
N MET A 120 9.02 10.66 -3.00
CA MET A 120 8.40 11.32 -1.85
C MET A 120 9.45 11.89 -0.88
N TRP A 121 10.52 11.16 -0.62
CA TRP A 121 11.62 11.62 0.23
C TRP A 121 12.60 12.55 -0.50
N GLY A 122 12.49 12.69 -1.82
CA GLY A 122 13.45 13.47 -2.62
C GLY A 122 14.86 12.86 -2.57
N LEU A 123 14.97 11.55 -2.59
CA LEU A 123 16.24 10.84 -2.47
C LEU A 123 17.15 11.09 -3.69
N PRO A 124 18.50 11.08 -3.51
CA PRO A 124 19.43 11.09 -4.62
C PRO A 124 19.17 9.94 -5.60
N GLY A 125 19.39 10.15 -6.90
CA GLY A 125 19.08 9.20 -7.96
C GLY A 125 19.66 7.79 -7.77
N ALA A 126 20.79 7.65 -7.06
CA ALA A 126 21.36 6.35 -6.71
C ALA A 126 20.46 5.52 -5.76
N LEU A 127 19.65 6.18 -4.94
CA LEU A 127 18.69 5.55 -4.03
C LEU A 127 17.28 5.56 -4.63
N ALA A 128 16.86 6.67 -5.25
CA ALA A 128 15.53 6.83 -5.81
C ALA A 128 15.25 5.81 -6.93
N ARG A 129 16.19 5.60 -7.86
CA ARG A 129 15.99 4.70 -9.02
C ARG A 129 15.69 3.24 -8.65
N PRO A 130 16.50 2.57 -7.78
CA PRO A 130 16.18 1.19 -7.41
C PRO A 130 14.85 1.08 -6.65
N LEU A 131 14.49 2.06 -5.82
CA LEU A 131 13.19 2.07 -5.13
C LEU A 131 12.04 2.27 -6.11
N ALA A 132 12.15 3.23 -7.03
CA ALA A 132 11.17 3.45 -8.09
C ALA A 132 10.97 2.21 -8.97
N ARG A 133 12.06 1.52 -9.32
CA ARG A 133 12.02 0.27 -10.10
C ARG A 133 11.24 -0.81 -9.37
N ARG A 134 11.53 -1.02 -8.09
CA ARG A 134 10.82 -2.00 -7.24
C ARG A 134 9.37 -1.61 -7.01
N GLY A 135 9.09 -0.32 -6.74
CA GLY A 135 7.74 0.20 -6.59
C GLY A 135 6.89 -0.02 -7.85
N ARG A 136 7.44 0.27 -9.03
CA ARG A 136 6.76 -0.02 -10.31
C ARG A 136 6.50 -1.51 -10.50
N ALA A 137 7.44 -2.38 -10.11
CA ALA A 137 7.25 -3.82 -10.19
C ALA A 137 6.11 -4.30 -9.28
N VAL A 138 6.06 -3.83 -8.03
CA VAL A 138 4.96 -4.15 -7.09
C VAL A 138 3.63 -3.63 -7.63
N ASN A 139 3.58 -2.38 -8.07
CA ASN A 139 2.35 -1.80 -8.62
C ASN A 139 1.86 -2.56 -9.86
N ALA A 140 2.75 -3.00 -10.74
CA ALA A 140 2.37 -3.80 -11.90
C ALA A 140 1.75 -5.15 -11.50
N VAL A 141 2.29 -5.82 -10.48
CA VAL A 141 1.70 -7.03 -9.91
C VAL A 141 0.34 -6.75 -9.28
N VAL A 142 0.24 -5.67 -8.47
CA VAL A 142 -1.02 -5.29 -7.83
C VAL A 142 -2.09 -4.98 -8.87
N HIS A 143 -1.77 -4.26 -9.95
CA HIS A 143 -2.71 -3.98 -11.05
C HIS A 143 -3.20 -5.26 -11.72
N ALA A 144 -2.28 -6.13 -12.14
CA ALA A 144 -2.63 -7.38 -12.83
C ALA A 144 -3.49 -8.31 -11.96
N LEU A 145 -3.15 -8.43 -10.68
CA LEU A 145 -3.94 -9.24 -9.75
C LEU A 145 -5.27 -8.58 -9.39
N SER A 146 -5.32 -7.25 -9.28
CA SER A 146 -6.58 -6.52 -9.07
C SER A 146 -7.56 -6.75 -10.21
N GLU A 147 -7.09 -6.73 -11.45
CA GLU A 147 -7.88 -7.06 -12.62
C GLU A 147 -8.36 -8.53 -12.59
N ARG A 148 -7.44 -9.47 -12.31
CA ARG A 148 -7.74 -10.92 -12.22
C ARG A 148 -8.84 -11.23 -11.21
N TYR A 149 -8.81 -10.60 -10.04
CA TYR A 149 -9.74 -10.85 -8.94
C TYR A 149 -10.91 -9.87 -8.88
N GLY A 150 -11.10 -9.04 -9.92
CA GLY A 150 -12.20 -8.07 -9.97
C GLY A 150 -12.20 -7.07 -8.82
N ALA A 151 -11.03 -6.69 -8.32
CA ALA A 151 -10.90 -5.78 -7.20
C ALA A 151 -11.28 -4.34 -7.57
N VAL A 152 -11.83 -3.61 -6.62
CA VAL A 152 -11.96 -2.15 -6.71
C VAL A 152 -10.59 -1.54 -6.46
N HIS A 153 -9.92 -1.10 -7.54
CA HIS A 153 -8.54 -0.65 -7.50
C HIS A 153 -8.42 0.88 -7.51
N LEU A 154 -7.65 1.42 -6.57
CA LEU A 154 -7.34 2.85 -6.49
C LEU A 154 -5.93 3.15 -7.02
N HIS A 155 -5.84 3.97 -8.08
CA HIS A 155 -4.57 4.50 -8.59
C HIS A 155 -4.00 5.58 -7.66
N ALA A 156 -3.47 5.19 -6.49
CA ALA A 156 -2.95 6.12 -5.49
C ALA A 156 -1.51 6.57 -5.77
N SER A 157 -0.80 5.92 -6.71
CA SER A 157 0.53 6.34 -7.17
C SER A 157 0.51 7.54 -8.12
N GLU A 158 -0.67 8.08 -8.45
CA GLU A 158 -0.87 9.12 -9.44
C GLU A 158 -1.62 10.33 -8.87
N GLY A 159 -1.42 11.48 -9.52
CA GLY A 159 -2.16 12.69 -9.23
C GLY A 159 -1.38 13.74 -8.44
N ALA A 160 -1.94 14.97 -8.44
CA ALA A 160 -1.31 16.15 -7.83
C ALA A 160 -1.12 16.01 -6.29
N TRP A 161 -1.90 15.15 -5.63
CA TRP A 161 -1.82 14.94 -4.18
C TRP A 161 -0.43 14.43 -3.73
N LEU A 162 0.33 13.76 -4.61
CA LEU A 162 1.68 13.26 -4.31
C LEU A 162 2.69 14.37 -4.08
N THR A 163 2.55 15.49 -4.77
CA THR A 163 3.45 16.64 -4.68
C THR A 163 2.97 17.69 -3.71
N ASP A 164 1.72 17.62 -3.26
CA ASP A 164 1.15 18.52 -2.29
C ASP A 164 1.63 18.15 -0.88
N ARG A 165 2.43 19.05 -0.30
CA ARG A 165 3.00 18.86 1.04
C ARG A 165 1.97 18.78 2.16
N GLU A 166 0.81 19.36 1.96
CA GLU A 166 -0.28 19.36 2.95
C GLU A 166 -0.94 17.99 3.09
N MET A 167 -0.69 17.08 2.14
CA MET A 167 -1.18 15.70 2.19
C MET A 167 -0.32 14.77 3.04
N TRP A 168 0.91 15.20 3.41
CA TRP A 168 1.91 14.33 4.01
C TRP A 168 2.29 14.76 5.42
N SER A 169 2.50 13.77 6.28
CA SER A 169 3.00 13.98 7.64
C SER A 169 4.46 14.48 7.65
N ALA A 170 4.98 14.74 8.83
CA ALA A 170 6.33 15.26 9.02
C ALA A 170 7.43 14.37 8.41
N ASP A 171 7.22 13.07 8.37
CA ASP A 171 8.16 12.08 7.83
C ASP A 171 8.12 11.95 6.30
N ARG A 172 7.14 12.59 5.64
CA ARG A 172 6.91 12.56 4.20
C ARG A 172 6.76 11.16 3.59
N LEU A 173 6.46 10.18 4.40
CA LEU A 173 6.18 8.81 3.97
C LEU A 173 4.70 8.48 4.17
N HIS A 174 4.16 8.90 5.31
CA HIS A 174 2.78 8.65 5.66
C HIS A 174 1.91 9.88 5.32
N PRO A 175 0.71 9.67 4.81
CA PRO A 175 -0.25 10.77 4.68
C PRO A 175 -0.54 11.38 6.06
N CYS A 176 -0.79 12.68 6.11
CA CYS A 176 -1.43 13.30 7.28
C CYS A 176 -2.94 13.09 7.23
N GLU A 177 -3.69 13.64 8.16
CA GLU A 177 -5.17 13.58 8.16
C GLU A 177 -5.77 13.92 6.80
N ARG A 178 -5.34 15.01 6.16
CA ARG A 178 -5.83 15.44 4.84
C ARG A 178 -5.56 14.36 3.78
N GLY A 179 -4.37 13.77 3.77
CA GLY A 179 -4.02 12.70 2.84
C GLY A 179 -4.83 11.42 3.06
N HIS A 180 -5.07 11.04 4.32
CA HIS A 180 -5.94 9.90 4.65
C HIS A 180 -7.39 10.16 4.23
N ARG A 181 -7.92 11.37 4.45
CA ARG A 181 -9.25 11.77 3.97
C ARG A 181 -9.36 11.70 2.46
N GLN A 182 -8.33 12.16 1.75
CA GLN A 182 -8.29 12.07 0.29
C GLN A 182 -8.36 10.62 -0.20
N LEU A 183 -7.64 9.68 0.43
CA LEU A 183 -7.74 8.26 0.09
C LEU A 183 -9.14 7.70 0.36
N ALA A 184 -9.72 8.02 1.51
CA ALA A 184 -11.06 7.57 1.89
C ALA A 184 -12.14 8.10 0.91
N VAL A 185 -12.10 9.37 0.54
CA VAL A 185 -13.00 9.99 -0.45
C VAL A 185 -12.87 9.30 -1.81
N ARG A 186 -11.65 9.02 -2.26
CA ARG A 186 -11.41 8.36 -3.56
C ARG A 186 -11.92 6.92 -3.56
N PHE A 187 -11.71 6.15 -2.50
CA PHE A 187 -12.29 4.81 -2.38
C PHE A 187 -13.81 4.86 -2.31
N HIS A 188 -14.38 5.79 -1.53
CA HIS A 188 -15.83 5.98 -1.47
C HIS A 188 -16.42 6.25 -2.86
N ALA A 189 -15.78 7.13 -3.64
CA ALA A 189 -16.21 7.44 -5.01
C ALA A 189 -16.17 6.24 -5.94
N LEU A 190 -15.23 5.30 -5.77
CA LEU A 190 -15.17 4.05 -6.53
C LEU A 190 -16.25 3.06 -6.11
N LEU A 191 -16.64 3.04 -4.83
CA LEU A 191 -17.63 2.11 -4.28
C LEU A 191 -19.08 2.58 -4.46
N ALA A 192 -19.31 3.90 -4.53
CA ALA A 192 -20.64 4.47 -4.65
C ALA A 192 -21.42 3.99 -5.90
N PRO A 193 -20.85 3.97 -7.12
CA PRO A 193 -21.52 3.43 -8.30
C PRO A 193 -21.87 1.94 -8.20
N LEU A 194 -21.13 1.19 -7.37
CA LEU A 194 -21.35 -0.23 -7.10
C LEU A 194 -22.45 -0.45 -6.05
N GLY A 195 -23.01 0.63 -5.49
CA GLY A 195 -24.02 0.57 -4.43
C GLY A 195 -23.46 0.11 -3.08
N MET A 196 -22.14 0.13 -2.89
CA MET A 196 -21.46 -0.33 -1.68
C MET A 196 -21.18 0.79 -0.69
N ALA A 197 -21.05 2.04 -1.14
CA ALA A 197 -20.91 3.23 -0.31
C ALA A 197 -22.22 4.03 -0.36
N ARG A 198 -23.12 3.72 0.57
CA ARG A 198 -24.47 4.31 0.68
C ARG A 198 -24.60 5.35 1.78
N GLY A 199 -23.59 5.47 2.62
CA GLY A 199 -23.48 6.49 3.66
C GLY A 199 -22.98 7.82 3.10
N THR A 200 -22.91 8.81 3.98
CA THR A 200 -22.31 10.11 3.63
C THR A 200 -20.83 9.95 3.31
N ALA A 201 -20.39 10.50 2.17
CA ALA A 201 -18.99 10.48 1.81
C ALA A 201 -18.12 11.10 2.92
N PRO A 202 -16.94 10.56 3.20
CA PRO A 202 -16.01 11.18 4.13
C PRO A 202 -15.70 12.62 3.71
N SER A 203 -15.61 13.54 4.68
CA SER A 203 -15.21 14.92 4.39
C SER A 203 -13.76 14.95 3.91
N ALA A 204 -13.48 15.69 2.84
CA ALA A 204 -12.12 15.96 2.39
C ALA A 204 -11.39 16.97 3.30
N GLU A 205 -12.15 17.80 4.03
CA GLU A 205 -11.58 18.80 4.93
C GLU A 205 -11.10 18.16 6.23
N PRO A 206 -9.84 18.42 6.64
CA PRO A 206 -9.30 17.92 7.90
C PRO A 206 -9.94 18.63 9.09
N GLU A 207 -10.02 17.94 10.22
CA GLU A 207 -10.49 18.50 11.50
C GLU A 207 -9.41 19.39 12.13
N PHE A 208 -8.14 19.09 11.83
CA PHE A 208 -7.00 19.82 12.36
C PHE A 208 -6.18 20.45 11.22
N PRO A 209 -5.58 21.64 11.45
CA PRO A 209 -4.68 22.23 10.47
C PRO A 209 -3.46 21.36 10.26
N PRO A 210 -2.86 21.37 9.05
CA PRO A 210 -1.66 20.58 8.77
C PRO A 210 -0.51 21.00 9.72
N PRO A 211 0.35 20.07 10.10
CA PRO A 211 1.44 20.37 11.03
C PRO A 211 2.36 21.45 10.45
N THR A 212 2.62 22.49 11.24
CA THR A 212 3.55 23.56 10.84
C THR A 212 4.96 23.01 10.69
N LYS A 213 5.81 23.69 9.90
CA LYS A 213 7.23 23.31 9.75
C LYS A 213 7.94 23.19 11.09
N ARG A 214 7.62 24.08 12.05
CA ARG A 214 8.21 24.04 13.42
C ARG A 214 7.72 22.83 14.20
N ALA A 215 6.41 22.51 14.14
CA ALA A 215 5.84 21.32 14.77
C ALA A 215 6.44 20.04 14.18
N SER A 216 6.61 19.96 12.86
CA SER A 216 7.25 18.84 12.18
C SER A 216 8.72 18.65 12.61
N LEU A 217 9.50 19.74 12.68
CA LEU A 217 10.87 19.69 13.15
C LEU A 217 10.97 19.30 14.64
N PHE A 218 10.08 19.81 15.46
CA PHE A 218 10.02 19.45 16.89
C PHE A 218 9.67 17.97 17.07
N TRP A 219 8.70 17.47 16.32
CA TRP A 219 8.35 16.05 16.33
C TRP A 219 9.53 15.17 15.89
N LEU A 220 10.21 15.52 14.79
CA LEU A 220 11.41 14.80 14.34
C LEU A 220 12.53 14.81 15.37
N ALA A 221 12.69 15.92 16.10
CA ALA A 221 13.73 16.05 17.14
C ALA A 221 13.40 15.31 18.44
N THR A 222 12.12 14.99 18.69
CA THR A 222 11.65 14.39 19.95
C THR A 222 11.08 12.99 19.72
N ALA A 223 9.77 12.87 19.58
CA ALA A 223 9.07 11.58 19.43
C ALA A 223 9.48 10.84 18.14
N GLY A 224 9.71 11.56 17.04
CA GLY A 224 10.14 10.98 15.78
C GLY A 224 11.57 10.46 15.78
N SER A 225 12.45 10.99 16.63
CA SER A 225 13.87 10.59 16.65
C SER A 225 14.07 9.11 16.97
N ALA A 226 13.34 8.57 17.94
CA ALA A 226 13.42 7.14 18.28
C ALA A 226 12.94 6.25 17.14
N TRP A 227 11.88 6.67 16.45
CA TRP A 227 11.35 5.98 15.27
C TRP A 227 12.33 6.06 14.10
N VAL A 228 12.87 7.25 13.80
CA VAL A 228 13.89 7.48 12.76
C VAL A 228 15.14 6.64 13.03
N ILE A 229 15.67 6.64 14.26
CA ILE A 229 16.84 5.85 14.62
C ILE A 229 16.62 4.35 14.41
N ARG A 230 15.46 3.85 14.83
CA ARG A 230 15.08 2.44 14.62
C ARG A 230 15.01 2.09 13.14
N ARG A 231 14.36 2.95 12.33
CA ARG A 231 14.27 2.78 10.88
C ARG A 231 15.63 2.92 10.19
N CYS A 232 16.47 3.88 10.61
CA CYS A 232 17.81 4.01 10.08
C CYS A 232 18.69 2.79 10.37
N ARG A 233 18.61 2.22 11.56
CA ARG A 233 19.37 1.01 11.89
C ARG A 233 18.95 -0.20 11.05
N ASP A 234 17.65 -0.33 10.77
CA ASP A 234 17.08 -1.45 10.02
C ASP A 234 17.22 -1.27 8.50
N LEU A 235 16.88 -0.09 7.98
CA LEU A 235 16.79 0.13 6.54
C LEU A 235 18.05 0.72 5.91
N LEU A 236 18.80 1.57 6.62
CA LEU A 236 19.94 2.28 6.03
C LEU A 236 21.01 1.37 5.44
N PRO A 237 21.45 0.27 6.11
CA PRO A 237 22.41 -0.64 5.50
C PRO A 237 21.91 -1.27 4.20
N GLN A 238 20.60 -1.56 4.11
CA GLN A 238 19.95 -2.14 2.96
C GLN A 238 19.87 -1.14 1.81
N LEU A 239 19.45 0.09 2.10
CA LEU A 239 19.39 1.17 1.10
C LEU A 239 20.78 1.54 0.57
N LEU A 240 21.83 1.55 1.43
CA LEU A 240 23.19 1.79 0.98
C LEU A 240 23.70 0.72 0.03
N ARG A 241 23.39 -0.55 0.25
CA ARG A 241 23.72 -1.63 -0.69
C ARG A 241 23.06 -1.40 -2.05
N LEU A 242 21.76 -1.08 -2.06
CA LEU A 242 21.04 -0.75 -3.29
C LEU A 242 21.67 0.43 -4.04
N ALA A 243 22.06 1.48 -3.30
CA ALA A 243 22.72 2.65 -3.90
C ALA A 243 24.07 2.30 -4.50
N VAL A 244 24.88 1.50 -3.82
CA VAL A 244 26.20 1.06 -4.32
C VAL A 244 26.03 0.24 -5.60
N ASP A 245 25.07 -0.68 -5.65
CA ASP A 245 24.82 -1.51 -6.83
C ASP A 245 24.31 -0.65 -8.00
N GLU A 246 23.39 0.27 -7.78
CA GLU A 246 22.93 1.22 -8.82
C GLU A 246 24.09 2.10 -9.33
N MET A 247 24.96 2.59 -8.45
CA MET A 247 26.14 3.37 -8.85
C MET A 247 27.12 2.56 -9.70
N ARG A 248 27.34 1.28 -9.35
CA ARG A 248 28.18 0.36 -10.14
C ARG A 248 27.61 0.17 -11.54
N HIS A 249 26.30 -0.09 -11.64
CA HIS A 249 25.61 -0.26 -12.93
C HIS A 249 25.62 1.04 -13.73
N ARG A 250 25.42 2.18 -13.09
CA ARG A 250 25.49 3.50 -13.77
C ARG A 250 26.87 3.77 -14.34
N ARG A 251 27.96 3.51 -13.58
CA ARG A 251 29.35 3.66 -14.07
C ARG A 251 29.65 2.77 -15.26
N ARG A 252 29.02 1.59 -15.35
CA ARG A 252 29.16 0.64 -16.46
C ARG A 252 28.19 0.89 -17.61
N GLY A 253 27.33 1.92 -17.54
CA GLY A 253 26.31 2.18 -18.56
C GLY A 253 25.20 1.12 -18.63
N THR A 254 25.02 0.30 -17.59
CA THR A 254 24.11 -0.85 -17.60
C THR A 254 22.82 -0.64 -16.77
N SER A 255 22.55 0.56 -16.26
CA SER A 255 21.35 0.83 -15.45
C SER A 255 20.03 0.52 -16.20
N ALA A 256 19.98 0.78 -17.52
CA ALA A 256 18.80 0.44 -18.33
C ALA A 256 18.51 -1.07 -18.39
N ARG A 257 19.54 -1.91 -18.30
CA ARG A 257 19.37 -3.38 -18.23
C ARG A 257 18.66 -3.82 -16.96
N LEU A 258 18.85 -3.10 -15.84
CA LEU A 258 18.14 -3.38 -14.59
C LEU A 258 16.65 -3.09 -14.71
N ASP A 259 16.26 -2.05 -15.45
CA ASP A 259 14.85 -1.73 -15.70
C ASP A 259 14.19 -2.82 -16.56
N LEU A 260 14.87 -3.27 -17.64
CA LEU A 260 14.39 -4.38 -18.46
C LEU A 260 14.30 -5.69 -17.68
N SER A 261 15.31 -6.00 -16.87
CA SER A 261 15.31 -7.20 -16.03
C SER A 261 14.16 -7.18 -15.01
N ALA A 262 13.87 -6.02 -14.41
CA ALA A 262 12.75 -5.89 -13.47
C ALA A 262 11.40 -6.10 -14.18
N SER A 263 11.22 -5.54 -15.38
CA SER A 263 10.00 -5.76 -16.17
C SER A 263 9.85 -7.22 -16.59
N ALA A 264 10.93 -7.86 -17.04
CA ALA A 264 10.93 -9.29 -17.38
C ALA A 264 10.59 -10.16 -16.16
N ALA A 265 11.12 -9.83 -14.98
CA ALA A 265 10.82 -10.55 -13.75
C ALA A 265 9.33 -10.44 -13.35
N VAL A 266 8.71 -9.25 -13.53
CA VAL A 266 7.25 -9.07 -13.33
C VAL A 266 6.46 -9.97 -14.28
N SER A 267 6.79 -9.93 -15.59
CA SER A 267 6.09 -10.76 -16.58
C SER A 267 6.22 -12.24 -16.25
N ALA A 268 7.42 -12.69 -15.87
CA ALA A 268 7.66 -14.09 -15.48
C ALA A 268 6.90 -14.47 -14.19
N ALA A 269 6.87 -13.58 -13.20
CA ALA A 269 6.13 -13.80 -11.96
C ALA A 269 4.62 -13.96 -12.22
N LEU A 270 4.03 -13.09 -13.04
CA LEU A 270 2.62 -13.16 -13.39
C LEU A 270 2.29 -14.37 -14.27
N ALA A 271 3.16 -14.75 -15.20
CA ALA A 271 2.99 -15.95 -16.01
C ALA A 271 3.01 -17.23 -15.16
N ALA A 272 3.87 -17.29 -14.12
CA ALA A 272 3.95 -18.42 -13.21
C ALA A 272 2.68 -18.63 -12.37
N LEU A 273 1.84 -17.60 -12.21
CA LEU A 273 0.56 -17.66 -11.50
C LEU A 273 -0.62 -18.07 -12.38
N GLN A 274 -0.42 -18.20 -13.70
CA GLN A 274 -1.47 -18.70 -14.58
C GLN A 274 -1.56 -20.22 -14.44
N PRO A 275 -2.77 -20.81 -14.37
CA PRO A 275 -2.88 -22.26 -14.44
C PRO A 275 -2.28 -22.72 -15.77
N PRO A 276 -1.61 -23.89 -15.80
CA PRO A 276 -1.09 -24.44 -17.06
C PRO A 276 -2.24 -24.50 -18.08
N GLU A 277 -1.99 -23.97 -19.29
CA GLU A 277 -2.95 -24.10 -20.39
C GLU A 277 -3.29 -25.59 -20.54
N ARG A 278 -4.59 -25.93 -20.45
CA ARG A 278 -5.02 -27.28 -20.81
C ARG A 278 -4.59 -27.48 -22.25
N PRO A 279 -3.86 -28.58 -22.58
CA PRO A 279 -3.61 -28.87 -23.96
C PRO A 279 -4.97 -28.91 -24.67
N ALA A 280 -5.09 -28.14 -25.76
CA ALA A 280 -6.26 -28.20 -26.61
C ALA A 280 -6.47 -29.67 -26.97
N ASP A 281 -7.60 -30.26 -26.54
CA ASP A 281 -7.93 -31.62 -26.84
C ASP A 281 -7.75 -31.83 -28.35
N ALA A 282 -6.78 -32.66 -28.68
CA ALA A 282 -6.55 -33.12 -30.03
C ALA A 282 -7.82 -33.92 -30.42
N ALA A 283 -8.73 -33.28 -31.16
CA ALA A 283 -9.88 -33.91 -31.80
C ALA A 283 -9.42 -34.69 -33.02
#